data_1b9d4029879781589a65fcfa7efa74d2
#
_entry.id   1b9d4029879781589a65fcfa7efa74d2
#
_cell.length_a   1.000
_cell.length_b   1.000
_cell.length_c   1.000
_cell.angle_alpha   90.00
_cell.angle_beta   90.00
_cell.angle_gamma   90.00
#
_symmetry.space_group_name_H-M   'P 1'
#
loop_
_entity.id
_entity.type
_entity.pdbx_description
1 polymer ?
#
loop_
_entity_poly.entity_id
_entity_poly.type
_entity_poly.pdbx_seq_one_letter_code
_entity_poly.pdbx_strand_id
1 'polypeptide(L)'
;MEQIIGRKTEIKQLTEYYHSGKAEFVAVYGRRRIGKTYLVHNLFNDEFVFEMSGSIDAPAKAQLSNFGYALREFGDPKQPLPSNWTEAFEALKLMLKPKLCGKRLLLFIDELPCLDTPKSNFLQAFEHFWNSWAVNQNEIMLVVCGSATSWMISNLVDSHGGLHNRITHEMYLAPFNLGETEEYLQANGFMWARLSILQIYSVMGGVPYYLSLLDKTQGVEANVDRLFFAERGELKREYARLYSSLFRNSEIYMSVIETLAKCKQGMTRKEISDHLKLKSGGTLTKVLRELINCDFVRGYNTREKKIKQKDQIYQLTDLYTLFYMSFCHPGTTDVAYWTHQMGKPRQNT
;
A
#
# COMPACT_ATOMS: atom_id res chain seq x y z
N MET A 1 -8.79 16.05 -16.40
CA MET A 1 -8.84 14.93 -15.44
C MET A 1 -8.25 13.70 -16.11
N GLU A 2 -7.25 13.10 -15.49
CA GLU A 2 -6.80 11.79 -15.93
C GLU A 2 -7.88 10.76 -15.54
N GLN A 3 -8.25 9.92 -16.49
CA GLN A 3 -9.27 8.90 -16.26
C GLN A 3 -8.72 7.82 -15.32
N ILE A 4 -9.38 7.58 -14.19
CA ILE A 4 -9.06 6.43 -13.33
C ILE A 4 -9.38 5.15 -14.10
N ILE A 5 -8.37 4.32 -14.30
CA ILE A 5 -8.50 3.06 -15.04
C ILE A 5 -8.64 1.92 -14.04
N GLY A 6 -9.53 0.98 -14.31
CA GLY A 6 -9.88 -0.08 -13.37
C GLY A 6 -10.64 0.46 -12.16
N ARG A 7 -10.50 -0.19 -11.02
CA ARG A 7 -11.01 0.29 -9.72
C ARG A 7 -12.52 0.57 -9.66
N LYS A 8 -13.29 -0.05 -10.53
CA LYS A 8 -14.74 0.26 -10.67
C LYS A 8 -15.52 0.06 -9.37
N THR A 9 -15.15 -0.95 -8.61
CA THR A 9 -15.76 -1.26 -7.30
C THR A 9 -15.40 -0.19 -6.28
N GLU A 10 -14.13 0.14 -6.17
CA GLU A 10 -13.62 1.13 -5.21
C GLU A 10 -14.15 2.53 -5.52
N ILE A 11 -14.18 2.92 -6.78
CA ILE A 11 -14.79 4.19 -7.24
C ILE A 11 -16.26 4.26 -6.84
N LYS A 12 -17.04 3.20 -7.11
CA LYS A 12 -18.45 3.13 -6.76
C LYS A 12 -18.64 3.28 -5.24
N GLN A 13 -17.90 2.52 -4.45
CA GLN A 13 -18.00 2.56 -2.99
C GLN A 13 -17.64 3.94 -2.43
N LEU A 14 -16.50 4.53 -2.83
CA LEU A 14 -16.08 5.86 -2.37
C LEU A 14 -17.11 6.93 -2.75
N THR A 15 -17.71 6.83 -3.94
CA THR A 15 -18.78 7.74 -4.39
C THR A 15 -20.03 7.58 -3.53
N GLU A 16 -20.43 6.34 -3.22
CA GLU A 16 -21.56 6.07 -2.33
C GLU A 16 -21.32 6.64 -0.92
N TYR A 17 -20.12 6.48 -0.36
CA TYR A 17 -19.77 7.05 0.94
C TYR A 17 -19.78 8.58 0.92
N TYR A 18 -19.30 9.18 -0.15
CA TYR A 18 -19.32 10.63 -0.31
C TYR A 18 -20.76 11.20 -0.27
N HIS A 19 -21.72 10.48 -0.85
CA HIS A 19 -23.12 10.88 -0.91
C HIS A 19 -24.02 10.29 0.18
N SER A 20 -23.45 9.60 1.18
CA SER A 20 -24.22 8.89 2.21
C SER A 20 -25.06 9.80 3.13
N GLY A 21 -24.70 11.09 3.23
CA GLY A 21 -25.33 12.03 4.16
C GLY A 21 -25.04 11.74 5.64
N LYS A 22 -24.01 10.96 5.93
CA LYS A 22 -23.57 10.59 7.29
C LYS A 22 -22.10 10.94 7.48
N ALA A 23 -21.66 11.07 8.74
CA ALA A 23 -20.24 11.12 9.04
C ALA A 23 -19.58 9.82 8.60
N GLU A 24 -18.56 9.91 7.73
CA GLU A 24 -17.87 8.75 7.20
C GLU A 24 -16.37 8.80 7.54
N PHE A 25 -15.86 7.68 8.03
CA PHE A 25 -14.45 7.46 8.26
C PHE A 25 -13.98 6.27 7.42
N VAL A 26 -13.29 6.56 6.34
CA VAL A 26 -12.84 5.57 5.35
C VAL A 26 -11.35 5.34 5.48
N ALA A 27 -10.94 4.11 5.76
CA ALA A 27 -9.54 3.71 5.78
C ALA A 27 -9.18 2.98 4.48
N VAL A 28 -8.34 3.61 3.64
CA VAL A 28 -7.82 3.02 2.39
C VAL A 28 -6.40 2.54 2.64
N TYR A 29 -6.17 1.24 2.52
CA TYR A 29 -4.86 0.67 2.77
C TYR A 29 -4.47 -0.38 1.73
N GLY A 30 -3.23 -0.74 1.74
CA GLY A 30 -2.61 -1.66 0.80
C GLY A 30 -1.17 -1.25 0.53
N ARG A 31 -0.41 -2.11 -0.14
CA ARG A 31 1.02 -1.91 -0.32
C ARG A 31 1.35 -0.62 -1.07
N ARG A 32 2.60 -0.21 -1.02
CA ARG A 32 3.09 0.98 -1.73
C ARG A 32 2.94 0.83 -3.25
N ARG A 33 2.72 1.96 -3.95
CA ARG A 33 2.71 2.06 -5.43
C ARG A 33 1.50 1.45 -6.14
N ILE A 34 0.42 1.16 -5.41
CA ILE A 34 -0.84 0.66 -5.97
C ILE A 34 -1.86 1.76 -6.32
N GLY A 35 -1.49 3.04 -6.11
CA GLY A 35 -2.30 4.18 -6.52
C GLY A 35 -3.38 4.61 -5.52
N LYS A 36 -3.19 4.42 -4.19
CA LYS A 36 -4.15 4.89 -3.16
C LYS A 36 -4.41 6.39 -3.25
N THR A 37 -3.35 7.19 -3.14
CA THR A 37 -3.39 8.65 -3.23
C THR A 37 -3.97 9.10 -4.58
N TYR A 38 -3.52 8.49 -5.68
CA TYR A 38 -4.00 8.76 -7.03
C TYR A 38 -5.52 8.52 -7.16
N LEU A 39 -6.04 7.43 -6.59
CA LEU A 39 -7.47 7.12 -6.62
C LEU A 39 -8.28 8.21 -5.91
N VAL A 40 -7.87 8.60 -4.70
CA VAL A 40 -8.60 9.57 -3.89
C VAL A 40 -8.57 10.96 -4.55
N HIS A 41 -7.42 11.44 -5.00
CA HIS A 41 -7.27 12.72 -5.66
C HIS A 41 -8.10 12.82 -6.96
N ASN A 42 -7.94 11.85 -7.85
CA ASN A 42 -8.62 11.91 -9.14
C ASN A 42 -10.14 11.67 -9.04
N LEU A 43 -10.59 10.89 -8.04
CA LEU A 43 -12.03 10.68 -7.84
C LEU A 43 -12.73 11.93 -7.34
N PHE A 44 -12.09 12.66 -6.42
CA PHE A 44 -12.68 13.83 -5.78
C PHE A 44 -12.19 15.17 -6.34
N ASN A 45 -11.43 15.16 -7.47
CA ASN A 45 -10.93 16.35 -8.17
C ASN A 45 -10.20 17.34 -7.26
N ASP A 46 -9.46 16.85 -6.27
CA ASP A 46 -8.75 17.65 -5.28
C ASP A 46 -9.68 18.61 -4.47
N GLU A 47 -10.97 18.30 -4.37
CA GLU A 47 -11.94 19.11 -3.62
C GLU A 47 -11.87 18.86 -2.11
N PHE A 48 -10.68 18.97 -1.54
CA PHE A 48 -10.47 18.78 -0.11
C PHE A 48 -10.63 20.09 0.67
N VAL A 49 -11.30 20.01 1.82
CA VAL A 49 -11.34 21.13 2.79
C VAL A 49 -10.19 21.09 3.77
N PHE A 50 -9.49 19.97 3.84
CA PHE A 50 -8.22 19.76 4.53
C PHE A 50 -7.53 18.55 3.93
N GLU A 51 -6.25 18.71 3.66
CA GLU A 51 -5.39 17.64 3.18
C GLU A 51 -4.01 17.74 3.80
N MET A 52 -3.42 16.59 4.12
CA MET A 52 -2.02 16.48 4.48
C MET A 52 -1.47 15.08 4.22
N SER A 53 -0.16 14.96 4.10
CA SER A 53 0.53 13.67 4.03
C SER A 53 1.56 13.54 5.16
N GLY A 54 1.57 12.39 5.82
CA GLY A 54 2.61 12.01 6.77
C GLY A 54 3.96 11.81 6.06
N SER A 55 5.02 12.34 6.63
CA SER A 55 6.38 12.23 6.09
C SER A 55 7.09 10.99 6.65
N ILE A 56 7.64 10.14 5.77
CA ILE A 56 8.37 8.93 6.17
C ILE A 56 9.59 9.33 7.01
N ASP A 57 9.82 8.64 8.12
CA ASP A 57 10.96 8.81 9.04
C ASP A 57 11.11 10.22 9.62
N ALA A 58 10.11 11.09 9.50
CA ALA A 58 10.17 12.43 10.08
C ALA A 58 9.85 12.39 11.61
N PRO A 59 10.55 13.20 12.41
CA PRO A 59 10.28 13.28 13.86
C PRO A 59 8.92 13.95 14.14
N ALA A 60 8.35 13.69 15.32
CA ALA A 60 7.05 14.23 15.74
C ALA A 60 6.89 15.74 15.51
N LYS A 61 7.94 16.53 15.79
CA LYS A 61 7.93 17.99 15.59
C LYS A 61 7.74 18.36 14.11
N ALA A 62 8.38 17.63 13.19
CA ALA A 62 8.23 17.89 11.76
C ALA A 62 6.82 17.51 11.27
N GLN A 63 6.27 16.38 11.75
CA GLN A 63 4.89 15.99 11.45
C GLN A 63 3.88 17.04 11.91
N LEU A 64 4.03 17.54 13.14
CA LEU A 64 3.18 18.61 13.68
C LEU A 64 3.32 19.92 12.89
N SER A 65 4.53 20.27 12.49
CA SER A 65 4.74 21.46 11.65
C SER A 65 4.04 21.34 10.30
N ASN A 66 4.12 20.15 9.66
CA ASN A 66 3.46 19.89 8.39
C ASN A 66 1.92 19.97 8.55
N PHE A 67 1.38 19.42 9.63
CA PHE A 67 -0.04 19.55 9.95
C PHE A 67 -0.44 21.04 10.14
N GLY A 68 0.37 21.80 10.85
CA GLY A 68 0.15 23.25 11.06
C GLY A 68 0.22 24.04 9.74
N TYR A 69 1.10 23.67 8.82
CA TYR A 69 1.14 24.29 7.48
C TYR A 69 -0.11 23.96 6.67
N ALA A 70 -0.61 22.72 6.72
CA ALA A 70 -1.88 22.38 6.10
C ALA A 70 -3.06 23.17 6.70
N LEU A 71 -3.10 23.37 8.02
CA LEU A 71 -4.10 24.25 8.66
C LEU A 71 -4.06 25.69 8.14
N ARG A 72 -2.88 26.20 7.82
CA ARG A 72 -2.71 27.55 7.23
C ARG A 72 -3.17 27.60 5.78
N GLU A 73 -2.89 26.57 5.03
CA GLU A 73 -3.24 26.46 3.61
C GLU A 73 -4.75 26.38 3.40
N PHE A 74 -5.43 25.55 4.19
CA PHE A 74 -6.88 25.31 4.07
C PHE A 74 -7.73 26.24 4.96
N GLY A 75 -7.12 27.02 5.84
CA GLY A 75 -7.77 27.88 6.82
C GLY A 75 -7.15 29.27 6.93
N ASP A 76 -6.74 29.65 8.15
CA ASP A 76 -6.13 30.95 8.40
C ASP A 76 -4.61 30.90 8.20
N PRO A 77 -4.03 31.64 7.23
CA PRO A 77 -2.58 31.71 7.02
C PRO A 77 -1.76 32.17 8.25
N LYS A 78 -2.41 32.81 9.22
CA LYS A 78 -1.78 33.28 10.47
C LYS A 78 -1.95 32.31 11.64
N GLN A 79 -2.62 31.16 11.43
CA GLN A 79 -2.82 30.15 12.48
C GLN A 79 -1.47 29.76 13.11
N PRO A 80 -1.33 29.84 14.46
CA PRO A 80 -0.14 29.35 15.15
C PRO A 80 0.12 27.88 14.88
N LEU A 81 1.39 27.49 14.75
CA LEU A 81 1.73 26.08 14.62
C LEU A 81 1.42 25.34 15.94
N PRO A 82 0.77 24.18 15.88
CA PRO A 82 0.43 23.42 17.09
C PRO A 82 1.69 22.85 17.74
N SER A 83 1.70 22.81 19.07
CA SER A 83 2.81 22.26 19.85
C SER A 83 2.64 20.75 20.13
N ASN A 84 1.45 20.24 20.01
CA ASN A 84 1.09 18.84 20.21
C ASN A 84 -0.14 18.46 19.38
N TRP A 85 -0.44 17.16 19.29
CA TRP A 85 -1.53 16.66 18.48
C TRP A 85 -2.93 17.06 18.97
N THR A 86 -3.11 17.25 20.26
CA THR A 86 -4.39 17.73 20.82
C THR A 86 -4.69 19.14 20.31
N GLU A 87 -3.71 20.05 20.36
CA GLU A 87 -3.85 21.39 19.80
C GLU A 87 -4.06 21.35 18.28
N ALA A 88 -3.36 20.46 17.58
CA ALA A 88 -3.49 20.30 16.14
C ALA A 88 -4.92 19.94 15.73
N PHE A 89 -5.51 18.91 16.37
CA PHE A 89 -6.87 18.50 16.07
C PHE A 89 -7.94 19.47 16.58
N GLU A 90 -7.70 20.19 17.67
CA GLU A 90 -8.62 21.26 18.09
C GLU A 90 -8.61 22.43 17.09
N ALA A 91 -7.43 22.80 16.58
CA ALA A 91 -7.32 23.82 15.53
C ALA A 91 -8.03 23.36 14.23
N LEU A 92 -7.89 22.10 13.83
CA LEU A 92 -8.63 21.52 12.70
C LEU A 92 -10.14 21.62 12.91
N LYS A 93 -10.64 21.24 14.08
CA LYS A 93 -12.06 21.33 14.44
C LYS A 93 -12.55 22.78 14.37
N LEU A 94 -11.80 23.74 14.89
CA LEU A 94 -12.16 25.16 14.83
C LEU A 94 -12.20 25.68 13.37
N MET A 95 -11.27 25.24 12.53
CA MET A 95 -11.23 25.56 11.10
C MET A 95 -12.44 24.98 10.34
N LEU A 96 -12.90 23.79 10.71
CA LEU A 96 -14.01 23.10 10.03
C LEU A 96 -15.40 23.62 10.44
N LYS A 97 -15.58 24.02 11.72
CA LYS A 97 -16.89 24.48 12.24
C LYS A 97 -17.61 25.51 11.35
N PRO A 98 -16.97 26.60 10.88
CA PRO A 98 -17.65 27.58 10.03
C PRO A 98 -17.95 27.05 8.62
N LYS A 99 -17.35 25.94 8.20
CA LYS A 99 -17.58 25.30 6.90
C LYS A 99 -18.76 24.32 6.92
N LEU A 100 -19.31 23.97 8.10
CA LEU A 100 -20.49 23.13 8.24
C LEU A 100 -21.74 23.93 7.83
N CYS A 101 -22.13 23.79 6.57
CA CYS A 101 -23.23 24.52 5.94
C CYS A 101 -24.12 23.62 5.05
N GLY A 102 -24.19 22.34 5.37
CA GLY A 102 -24.96 21.33 4.61
C GLY A 102 -24.27 20.78 3.38
N LYS A 103 -23.01 21.17 3.11
CA LYS A 103 -22.19 20.61 2.03
C LYS A 103 -21.24 19.56 2.59
N ARG A 104 -20.90 18.56 1.75
CA ARG A 104 -19.92 17.55 2.10
C ARG A 104 -18.55 18.18 2.31
N LEU A 105 -17.91 17.88 3.43
CA LEU A 105 -16.56 18.30 3.77
C LEU A 105 -15.66 17.07 3.70
N LEU A 106 -14.81 17.04 2.68
CA LEU A 106 -13.86 15.95 2.46
C LEU A 106 -12.52 16.30 3.10
N LEU A 107 -12.09 15.46 4.04
CA LEU A 107 -10.78 15.54 4.68
C LEU A 107 -9.94 14.36 4.19
N PHE A 108 -8.68 14.62 3.84
CA PHE A 108 -7.77 13.58 3.41
C PHE A 108 -6.46 13.61 4.21
N ILE A 109 -6.10 12.48 4.80
CA ILE A 109 -4.80 12.29 5.47
C ILE A 109 -4.10 11.11 4.84
N ASP A 110 -3.09 11.40 4.03
CA ASP A 110 -2.28 10.37 3.40
C ASP A 110 -1.12 9.95 4.30
N GLU A 111 -0.65 8.71 4.13
CA GLU A 111 0.41 8.07 4.93
C GLU A 111 0.22 8.29 6.45
N LEU A 112 -1.02 8.11 6.93
CA LEU A 112 -1.41 8.25 8.34
C LEU A 112 -0.47 7.53 9.31
N PRO A 113 0.03 6.30 9.04
CA PRO A 113 0.96 5.60 9.93
C PRO A 113 2.24 6.39 10.25
N CYS A 114 2.67 7.30 9.35
CA CYS A 114 3.87 8.11 9.56
C CYS A 114 3.69 9.16 10.67
N LEU A 115 2.46 9.54 10.98
CA LEU A 115 2.14 10.53 12.02
C LEU A 115 2.25 9.93 13.43
N ASP A 116 2.08 8.60 13.55
CA ASP A 116 2.16 7.88 14.83
C ASP A 116 3.63 7.63 15.21
N THR A 117 4.30 8.70 15.58
CA THR A 117 5.70 8.62 16.05
C THR A 117 5.75 8.22 17.53
N PRO A 118 6.84 7.57 17.99
CA PRO A 118 6.95 7.14 19.38
C PRO A 118 6.71 8.28 20.37
N LYS A 119 5.84 8.05 21.37
CA LYS A 119 5.51 9.00 22.45
C LYS A 119 4.83 10.30 21.98
N SER A 120 4.30 10.36 20.77
CA SER A 120 3.65 11.57 20.24
C SER A 120 2.21 11.74 20.73
N ASN A 121 1.57 10.70 21.24
CA ASN A 121 0.15 10.65 21.59
C ASN A 121 -0.77 10.96 20.38
N PHE A 122 -0.29 10.71 19.15
CA PHE A 122 -1.05 10.98 17.92
C PHE A 122 -2.40 10.23 17.91
N LEU A 123 -2.37 8.91 18.11
CA LEU A 123 -3.59 8.09 18.07
C LEU A 123 -4.64 8.58 19.08
N GLN A 124 -4.24 8.87 20.32
CA GLN A 124 -5.18 9.33 21.35
C GLN A 124 -5.83 10.67 20.96
N ALA A 125 -5.06 11.61 20.42
CA ALA A 125 -5.59 12.90 19.97
C ALA A 125 -6.52 12.74 18.76
N PHE A 126 -6.15 11.86 17.82
CA PHE A 126 -6.96 11.55 16.64
C PHE A 126 -8.27 10.85 17.01
N GLU A 127 -8.20 9.86 17.90
CA GLU A 127 -9.38 9.19 18.49
C GLU A 127 -10.30 10.19 19.16
N HIS A 128 -9.75 11.09 19.96
CA HIS A 128 -10.53 12.12 20.65
C HIS A 128 -11.23 13.04 19.64
N PHE A 129 -10.53 13.53 18.63
CA PHE A 129 -11.11 14.36 17.55
C PHE A 129 -12.29 13.67 16.89
N TRP A 130 -12.12 12.42 16.48
CA TRP A 130 -13.18 11.69 15.79
C TRP A 130 -14.36 11.40 16.74
N ASN A 131 -14.10 10.76 17.88
CA ASN A 131 -15.14 10.26 18.78
C ASN A 131 -15.91 11.37 19.49
N SER A 132 -15.25 12.49 19.86
CA SER A 132 -15.90 13.55 20.60
C SER A 132 -16.65 14.54 19.72
N TRP A 133 -16.28 14.65 18.44
CA TRP A 133 -16.83 15.70 17.58
C TRP A 133 -17.15 15.25 16.17
N ALA A 134 -16.17 14.77 15.37
CA ALA A 134 -16.33 14.59 13.94
C ALA A 134 -17.41 13.55 13.59
N VAL A 135 -17.54 12.49 14.36
CA VAL A 135 -18.58 11.45 14.20
C VAL A 135 -20.03 11.98 14.22
N ASN A 136 -20.23 13.13 14.84
CA ASN A 136 -21.55 13.78 14.94
C ASN A 136 -21.78 14.84 13.84
N GLN A 137 -20.86 15.02 12.90
CA GLN A 137 -20.97 15.97 11.81
C GLN A 137 -21.26 15.20 10.51
N ASN A 138 -22.52 15.14 10.12
CA ASN A 138 -22.96 14.37 8.96
C ASN A 138 -22.31 14.84 7.63
N GLU A 139 -21.81 16.05 7.59
CA GLU A 139 -21.11 16.60 6.43
C GLU A 139 -19.68 16.06 6.29
N ILE A 140 -19.07 15.54 7.35
CA ILE A 140 -17.66 15.13 7.32
C ILE A 140 -17.50 13.75 6.66
N MET A 141 -16.63 13.68 5.67
CA MET A 141 -16.00 12.44 5.21
C MET A 141 -14.50 12.55 5.42
N LEU A 142 -13.97 11.72 6.29
CA LEU A 142 -12.54 11.58 6.54
C LEU A 142 -12.01 10.35 5.81
N VAL A 143 -11.15 10.56 4.83
CA VAL A 143 -10.41 9.50 4.14
C VAL A 143 -8.99 9.48 4.68
N VAL A 144 -8.54 8.34 5.14
CA VAL A 144 -7.15 8.14 5.56
C VAL A 144 -6.50 7.06 4.72
N CYS A 145 -5.27 7.30 4.27
CA CYS A 145 -4.49 6.32 3.53
C CYS A 145 -3.24 5.86 4.31
N GLY A 146 -2.79 4.65 4.02
CA GLY A 146 -1.52 4.17 4.54
C GLY A 146 -0.96 2.99 3.76
N SER A 147 0.35 3.01 3.54
CA SER A 147 1.08 1.91 2.91
C SER A 147 1.58 0.87 3.93
N ALA A 148 1.70 1.24 5.20
CA ALA A 148 1.99 0.32 6.30
C ALA A 148 0.73 -0.48 6.68
N THR A 149 0.35 -1.43 5.83
CA THR A 149 -0.91 -2.20 5.91
C THR A 149 -1.12 -2.81 7.30
N SER A 150 -0.08 -3.41 7.89
CA SER A 150 -0.19 -4.01 9.22
C SER A 150 -0.47 -2.99 10.32
N TRP A 151 0.08 -1.77 10.23
CA TRP A 151 -0.24 -0.69 11.16
C TRP A 151 -1.70 -0.26 11.00
N MET A 152 -2.17 -0.09 9.75
CA MET A 152 -3.56 0.27 9.45
C MET A 152 -4.53 -0.76 10.02
N ILE A 153 -4.28 -2.05 9.79
CA ILE A 153 -5.12 -3.12 10.34
C ILE A 153 -5.08 -3.11 11.87
N SER A 154 -3.90 -3.10 12.48
CA SER A 154 -3.78 -3.26 13.93
C SER A 154 -4.29 -2.06 14.74
N ASN A 155 -4.15 -0.84 14.22
CA ASN A 155 -4.47 0.38 14.98
C ASN A 155 -5.79 1.02 14.54
N LEU A 156 -6.29 0.70 13.37
CA LEU A 156 -7.55 1.23 12.88
C LEU A 156 -8.62 0.15 12.75
N VAL A 157 -8.37 -0.90 11.96
CA VAL A 157 -9.39 -1.91 11.59
C VAL A 157 -9.67 -2.88 12.75
N ASP A 158 -8.63 -3.59 13.22
CA ASP A 158 -8.71 -4.57 14.34
C ASP A 158 -8.41 -3.93 15.69
N SER A 159 -8.44 -2.61 15.79
CA SER A 159 -8.13 -1.90 17.03
C SER A 159 -9.04 -2.33 18.17
N HIS A 160 -8.43 -2.63 19.32
CA HIS A 160 -9.15 -2.77 20.60
C HIS A 160 -9.18 -1.44 21.39
N GLY A 161 -8.68 -0.34 20.80
CA GLY A 161 -8.63 1.00 21.37
C GLY A 161 -9.88 1.85 21.08
N GLY A 162 -9.75 3.15 21.22
CA GLY A 162 -10.85 4.11 21.06
C GLY A 162 -11.38 4.27 19.63
N LEU A 163 -10.64 3.78 18.62
CA LEU A 163 -11.12 3.68 17.23
C LEU A 163 -11.84 2.37 16.92
N HIS A 164 -11.99 1.47 17.89
CA HIS A 164 -12.73 0.23 17.70
C HIS A 164 -14.17 0.50 17.23
N ASN A 165 -14.56 -0.12 16.11
CA ASN A 165 -15.86 0.09 15.46
C ASN A 165 -16.17 1.57 15.07
N ARG A 166 -15.16 2.42 14.90
CA ARG A 166 -15.32 3.82 14.50
C ARG A 166 -15.03 4.08 13.04
N ILE A 167 -14.23 3.23 12.42
CA ILE A 167 -14.10 3.21 10.97
C ILE A 167 -15.43 2.74 10.39
N THR A 168 -16.04 3.57 9.55
CA THR A 168 -17.30 3.21 8.90
C THR A 168 -17.06 2.28 7.72
N HIS A 169 -15.93 2.45 7.04
CA HIS A 169 -15.57 1.63 5.88
C HIS A 169 -14.06 1.38 5.81
N GLU A 170 -13.70 0.15 5.54
CA GLU A 170 -12.35 -0.26 5.20
C GLU A 170 -12.26 -0.63 3.71
N MET A 171 -11.19 -0.20 3.08
CA MET A 171 -10.93 -0.49 1.67
C MET A 171 -9.48 -0.96 1.49
N TYR A 172 -9.33 -2.26 1.27
CA TYR A 172 -8.05 -2.81 0.86
C TYR A 172 -7.87 -2.63 -0.64
N LEU A 173 -6.85 -1.88 -1.03
CA LEU A 173 -6.51 -1.66 -2.43
C LEU A 173 -5.42 -2.66 -2.86
N ALA A 174 -5.80 -3.67 -3.63
CA ALA A 174 -4.88 -4.68 -4.18
C ALA A 174 -4.16 -4.15 -5.44
N PRO A 175 -3.06 -4.76 -5.89
CA PRO A 175 -2.57 -4.57 -7.26
C PRO A 175 -3.67 -4.84 -8.29
N PHE A 176 -3.56 -4.30 -9.48
CA PHE A 176 -4.50 -4.61 -10.57
C PHE A 176 -4.52 -6.12 -10.84
N ASN A 177 -5.70 -6.64 -11.07
CA ASN A 177 -5.84 -7.97 -11.64
C ASN A 177 -5.46 -7.95 -13.14
N LEU A 178 -5.44 -9.12 -13.79
CA LEU A 178 -5.05 -9.21 -15.20
C LEU A 178 -5.97 -8.40 -16.12
N GLY A 179 -7.28 -8.36 -15.84
CA GLY A 179 -8.24 -7.58 -16.63
C GLY A 179 -8.03 -6.07 -16.49
N GLU A 180 -7.82 -5.59 -15.25
CA GLU A 180 -7.49 -4.17 -15.01
C GLU A 180 -6.13 -3.79 -15.60
N THR A 181 -5.15 -4.73 -15.60
CA THR A 181 -3.86 -4.51 -16.27
C THR A 181 -4.02 -4.40 -17.77
N GLU A 182 -4.86 -5.23 -18.41
CA GLU A 182 -5.20 -5.12 -19.83
C GLU A 182 -5.87 -3.76 -20.11
N GLU A 183 -6.87 -3.39 -19.31
CA GLU A 183 -7.57 -2.09 -19.43
C GLU A 183 -6.59 -0.91 -19.30
N TYR A 184 -5.67 -0.98 -18.32
CA TYR A 184 -4.65 0.05 -18.10
C TYR A 184 -3.70 0.20 -19.29
N LEU A 185 -3.17 -0.90 -19.79
CA LEU A 185 -2.23 -0.89 -20.91
C LEU A 185 -2.90 -0.38 -22.19
N GLN A 186 -4.11 -0.84 -22.50
CA GLN A 186 -4.87 -0.38 -23.67
C GLN A 186 -5.18 1.12 -23.61
N ALA A 187 -5.63 1.62 -22.45
CA ALA A 187 -5.91 3.04 -22.26
C ALA A 187 -4.65 3.92 -22.40
N ASN A 188 -3.46 3.38 -22.10
CA ASN A 188 -2.17 4.05 -22.30
C ASN A 188 -1.58 3.86 -23.71
N GLY A 189 -2.33 3.25 -24.63
CA GLY A 189 -1.97 3.10 -26.03
C GLY A 189 -1.02 1.95 -26.36
N PHE A 190 -0.95 0.93 -25.49
CA PHE A 190 -0.25 -0.31 -25.78
C PHE A 190 -1.09 -1.20 -26.70
N MET A 191 -0.53 -1.58 -27.83
CA MET A 191 -1.16 -2.46 -28.83
C MET A 191 -0.69 -3.92 -28.70
N TRP A 192 -0.40 -4.35 -27.47
CA TRP A 192 0.11 -5.68 -27.21
C TRP A 192 -0.97 -6.77 -27.28
N ALA A 193 -0.59 -7.94 -27.80
CA ALA A 193 -1.45 -9.12 -27.75
C ALA A 193 -1.63 -9.58 -26.28
N ARG A 194 -2.74 -10.26 -26.00
CA ARG A 194 -3.05 -10.76 -24.63
C ARG A 194 -1.94 -11.64 -24.03
N LEU A 195 -1.24 -12.40 -24.85
CA LEU A 195 -0.09 -13.18 -24.38
C LEU A 195 1.03 -12.27 -23.85
N SER A 196 1.34 -11.19 -24.53
CA SER A 196 2.33 -10.20 -24.08
C SER A 196 1.87 -9.50 -22.79
N ILE A 197 0.58 -9.22 -22.67
CA ILE A 197 0.00 -8.66 -21.42
C ILE A 197 0.12 -9.67 -20.28
N LEU A 198 -0.17 -10.94 -20.52
CA LEU A 198 0.01 -12.00 -19.51
C LEU A 198 1.48 -12.16 -19.10
N GLN A 199 2.41 -12.07 -20.06
CA GLN A 199 3.85 -12.14 -19.78
C GLN A 199 4.29 -10.98 -18.87
N ILE A 200 3.95 -9.74 -19.19
CA ILE A 200 4.34 -8.60 -18.36
C ILE A 200 3.64 -8.60 -17.00
N TYR A 201 2.38 -9.04 -16.94
CA TYR A 201 1.67 -9.25 -15.68
C TYR A 201 2.39 -10.27 -14.79
N SER A 202 2.87 -11.36 -15.35
CA SER A 202 3.64 -12.40 -14.62
C SER A 202 4.98 -11.90 -14.09
N VAL A 203 5.51 -10.81 -14.67
CA VAL A 203 6.75 -10.15 -14.23
C VAL A 203 6.49 -9.08 -13.18
N MET A 204 5.47 -8.24 -13.38
CA MET A 204 5.24 -7.00 -12.60
C MET A 204 4.10 -7.10 -11.59
N GLY A 205 3.22 -8.09 -11.70
CA GLY A 205 2.15 -8.34 -10.74
C GLY A 205 1.05 -7.29 -10.69
N GLY A 206 0.79 -6.57 -11.78
CA GLY A 206 -0.30 -5.59 -11.87
C GLY A 206 -0.12 -4.36 -10.98
N VAL A 207 1.10 -4.03 -10.56
CA VAL A 207 1.38 -2.82 -9.77
C VAL A 207 1.33 -1.60 -10.67
N PRO A 208 0.39 -0.65 -10.48
CA PRO A 208 0.20 0.47 -11.41
C PRO A 208 1.47 1.28 -11.70
N TYR A 209 2.26 1.56 -10.64
CA TYR A 209 3.53 2.26 -10.83
C TYR A 209 4.53 1.48 -11.69
N TYR A 210 4.61 0.15 -11.57
CA TYR A 210 5.51 -0.63 -12.41
C TYR A 210 5.05 -0.63 -13.86
N LEU A 211 3.74 -0.70 -14.08
CA LEU A 211 3.14 -0.61 -15.41
C LEU A 211 3.36 0.76 -16.06
N SER A 212 3.37 1.84 -15.28
CA SER A 212 3.64 3.20 -15.78
C SER A 212 5.08 3.41 -16.27
N LEU A 213 6.01 2.53 -15.88
CA LEU A 213 7.39 2.57 -16.37
C LEU A 213 7.58 1.92 -17.74
N LEU A 214 6.56 1.27 -18.28
CA LEU A 214 6.64 0.60 -19.57
C LEU A 214 6.69 1.58 -20.73
N ASP A 215 7.50 1.24 -21.74
CA ASP A 215 7.58 1.96 -23.02
C ASP A 215 6.72 1.21 -24.05
N LYS A 216 5.65 1.86 -24.51
CA LYS A 216 4.72 1.28 -25.49
C LYS A 216 5.31 1.08 -26.89
N THR A 217 6.44 1.72 -27.18
CA THR A 217 7.14 1.57 -28.46
C THR A 217 8.01 0.32 -28.51
N GLN A 218 8.22 -0.33 -27.36
CA GLN A 218 9.06 -1.52 -27.20
C GLN A 218 8.22 -2.77 -26.91
N GLY A 219 8.77 -3.94 -27.24
CA GLY A 219 8.20 -5.23 -26.85
C GLY A 219 8.37 -5.52 -25.35
N VAL A 220 7.79 -6.63 -24.90
CA VAL A 220 7.86 -7.08 -23.50
C VAL A 220 9.31 -7.32 -23.08
N GLU A 221 10.07 -8.03 -23.91
CA GLU A 221 11.45 -8.42 -23.61
C GLU A 221 12.34 -7.20 -23.41
N ALA A 222 12.28 -6.23 -24.31
CA ALA A 222 13.06 -5.00 -24.23
C ALA A 222 12.69 -4.15 -22.99
N ASN A 223 11.39 -4.09 -22.63
CA ASN A 223 10.94 -3.44 -21.41
C ASN A 223 11.48 -4.13 -20.16
N VAL A 224 11.45 -5.47 -20.13
CA VAL A 224 11.98 -6.25 -19.00
C VAL A 224 13.49 -6.03 -18.87
N ASP A 225 14.25 -6.11 -19.97
CA ASP A 225 15.69 -5.88 -19.95
C ASP A 225 16.02 -4.48 -19.44
N ARG A 226 15.35 -3.46 -19.94
CA ARG A 226 15.54 -2.07 -19.53
C ARG A 226 15.26 -1.85 -18.05
N LEU A 227 14.17 -2.41 -17.54
CA LEU A 227 13.73 -2.15 -16.17
C LEU A 227 14.44 -3.00 -15.11
N PHE A 228 14.82 -4.26 -15.44
CA PHE A 228 15.36 -5.20 -14.48
C PHE A 228 16.87 -5.50 -14.65
N PHE A 229 17.39 -5.48 -15.88
CA PHE A 229 18.75 -5.93 -16.17
C PHE A 229 19.70 -4.79 -16.55
N ALA A 230 19.20 -3.65 -17.05
CA ALA A 230 20.04 -2.49 -17.27
C ALA A 230 20.76 -2.06 -15.96
N GLU A 231 21.94 -1.45 -16.09
CA GLU A 231 22.75 -1.02 -14.95
C GLU A 231 21.96 -0.10 -13.99
N ARG A 232 21.14 0.78 -14.54
CA ARG A 232 20.30 1.73 -13.77
C ARG A 232 18.82 1.39 -13.83
N GLY A 233 18.45 0.14 -14.11
CA GLY A 233 17.07 -0.32 -14.18
C GLY A 233 16.31 0.00 -12.91
N GLU A 234 15.17 0.68 -13.05
CA GLU A 234 14.36 1.16 -11.93
C GLU A 234 13.89 0.02 -11.04
N LEU A 235 13.44 -1.06 -11.65
CA LEU A 235 12.92 -2.23 -10.93
C LEU A 235 14.02 -3.13 -10.38
N LYS A 236 15.24 -3.04 -10.88
CA LYS A 236 16.41 -3.71 -10.30
C LYS A 236 16.70 -3.23 -8.87
N ARG A 237 16.50 -1.94 -8.61
CA ARG A 237 16.76 -1.30 -7.31
C ARG A 237 15.53 -1.28 -6.41
N GLU A 238 14.39 -1.61 -6.97
CA GLU A 238 13.10 -1.52 -6.26
C GLU A 238 12.98 -2.55 -5.15
N TYR A 239 13.52 -3.75 -5.31
CA TYR A 239 13.39 -4.84 -4.35
C TYR A 239 13.77 -4.42 -2.92
N ALA A 240 14.97 -3.92 -2.72
CA ALA A 240 15.43 -3.49 -1.40
C ALA A 240 14.61 -2.29 -0.87
N ARG A 241 14.26 -1.34 -1.75
CA ARG A 241 13.47 -0.15 -1.39
C ARG A 241 12.04 -0.50 -0.99
N LEU A 242 11.42 -1.47 -1.66
CA LEU A 242 10.07 -1.93 -1.35
C LEU A 242 9.99 -2.44 0.09
N TYR A 243 10.84 -3.38 0.46
CA TYR A 243 10.81 -3.98 1.80
C TYR A 243 11.26 -3.01 2.89
N SER A 244 12.30 -2.20 2.67
CA SER A 244 12.74 -1.19 3.64
C SER A 244 11.70 -0.11 3.89
N SER A 245 10.89 0.23 2.91
CA SER A 245 9.83 1.24 3.07
C SER A 245 8.58 0.71 3.80
N LEU A 246 8.36 -0.60 3.85
CA LEU A 246 7.20 -1.23 4.48
C LEU A 246 7.48 -1.73 5.90
N PHE A 247 8.73 -2.13 6.17
CA PHE A 247 9.09 -2.83 7.40
C PHE A 247 10.33 -2.22 8.05
N ARG A 248 10.24 -1.81 9.32
CA ARG A 248 11.36 -1.20 10.06
C ARG A 248 12.61 -2.09 10.12
N ASN A 249 12.43 -3.41 10.29
CA ASN A 249 13.51 -4.40 10.31
C ASN A 249 13.41 -5.28 9.06
N SER A 250 13.55 -4.67 7.88
CA SER A 250 13.31 -5.33 6.60
C SER A 250 14.15 -6.58 6.34
N GLU A 251 15.31 -6.72 6.96
CA GLU A 251 16.23 -7.87 6.77
C GLU A 251 15.57 -9.22 7.08
N ILE A 252 14.80 -9.32 8.17
CA ILE A 252 14.14 -10.57 8.53
C ILE A 252 13.01 -10.90 7.53
N TYR A 253 12.29 -9.88 7.04
CA TYR A 253 11.25 -10.06 6.02
C TYR A 253 11.86 -10.54 4.70
N MET A 254 12.95 -9.91 4.28
CA MET A 254 13.70 -10.33 3.08
C MET A 254 14.22 -11.75 3.21
N SER A 255 14.79 -12.13 4.37
CA SER A 255 15.26 -13.51 4.62
C SER A 255 14.13 -14.54 4.54
N VAL A 256 12.93 -14.22 5.05
CA VAL A 256 11.75 -15.09 4.92
C VAL A 256 11.31 -15.20 3.46
N ILE A 257 11.25 -14.09 2.72
CA ILE A 257 10.92 -14.07 1.30
C ILE A 257 11.93 -14.89 0.48
N GLU A 258 13.21 -14.70 0.69
CA GLU A 258 14.29 -15.45 0.01
C GLU A 258 14.21 -16.95 0.30
N THR A 259 13.82 -17.30 1.53
CA THR A 259 13.59 -18.71 1.90
C THR A 259 12.39 -19.28 1.17
N LEU A 260 11.26 -18.56 1.15
CA LEU A 260 10.04 -18.99 0.46
C LEU A 260 10.20 -19.04 -1.07
N ALA A 261 11.01 -18.14 -1.65
CA ALA A 261 11.26 -18.11 -3.09
C ALA A 261 11.95 -19.41 -3.60
N LYS A 262 12.70 -20.08 -2.74
CA LYS A 262 13.37 -21.36 -3.06
C LYS A 262 12.41 -22.56 -3.08
N CYS A 263 11.23 -22.43 -2.49
CA CYS A 263 10.24 -23.51 -2.38
C CYS A 263 8.89 -23.11 -2.99
N LYS A 264 8.67 -23.45 -4.25
CA LYS A 264 7.44 -23.11 -4.99
C LYS A 264 6.17 -23.64 -4.36
N GLN A 265 6.25 -24.74 -3.61
CA GLN A 265 5.10 -25.37 -2.93
C GLN A 265 4.77 -24.69 -1.60
N GLY A 266 5.64 -23.76 -1.15
CA GLY A 266 5.56 -23.12 0.16
C GLY A 266 6.16 -23.98 1.28
N MET A 267 6.21 -23.41 2.47
CA MET A 267 6.82 -24.01 3.66
C MET A 267 5.93 -23.76 4.88
N THR A 268 5.95 -24.70 5.82
CA THR A 268 5.36 -24.49 7.14
C THR A 268 6.18 -23.49 7.95
N ARG A 269 5.57 -22.87 8.97
CA ARG A 269 6.29 -21.97 9.89
C ARG A 269 7.51 -22.65 10.54
N LYS A 270 7.42 -23.96 10.83
CA LYS A 270 8.50 -24.72 11.42
C LYS A 270 9.67 -24.84 10.44
N GLU A 271 9.43 -25.24 9.21
CA GLU A 271 10.47 -25.37 8.18
C GLU A 271 11.17 -24.02 7.91
N ILE A 272 10.42 -22.91 7.86
CA ILE A 272 11.00 -21.56 7.73
C ILE A 272 11.89 -21.24 8.94
N SER A 273 11.40 -21.52 10.17
CA SER A 273 12.17 -21.29 11.40
C SER A 273 13.45 -22.09 11.44
N ASP A 274 13.39 -23.35 11.07
CA ASP A 274 14.55 -24.26 11.04
C ASP A 274 15.58 -23.80 9.99
N HIS A 275 15.10 -23.39 8.80
CA HIS A 275 15.96 -22.88 7.73
C HIS A 275 16.70 -21.58 8.11
N LEU A 276 15.99 -20.67 8.76
CA LEU A 276 16.54 -19.37 9.21
C LEU A 276 17.25 -19.46 10.58
N LYS A 277 17.25 -20.61 11.23
CA LYS A 277 17.83 -20.85 12.58
C LYS A 277 17.31 -19.83 13.62
N LEU A 278 16.02 -19.50 13.57
CA LEU A 278 15.42 -18.51 14.47
C LEU A 278 15.15 -19.11 15.84
N LYS A 279 15.63 -18.43 16.89
CA LYS A 279 15.46 -18.87 18.30
C LYS A 279 14.07 -18.54 18.87
N SER A 280 13.33 -17.62 18.29
CA SER A 280 12.05 -17.10 18.81
C SER A 280 10.93 -17.31 17.81
N GLY A 281 9.86 -18.00 18.22
CA GLY A 281 8.68 -18.23 17.40
C GLY A 281 7.76 -17.01 17.22
N GLY A 282 7.77 -16.06 18.16
CA GLY A 282 6.90 -14.88 18.14
C GLY A 282 7.23 -13.92 17.00
N THR A 283 8.50 -13.65 16.79
CA THR A 283 8.97 -12.74 15.70
C THR A 283 8.57 -13.27 14.32
N LEU A 284 8.82 -14.56 14.04
CA LEU A 284 8.44 -15.15 12.75
C LEU A 284 6.92 -15.14 12.53
N THR A 285 6.13 -15.38 13.56
CA THR A 285 4.66 -15.32 13.45
C THR A 285 4.19 -13.92 13.08
N LYS A 286 4.79 -12.88 13.68
CA LYS A 286 4.53 -11.48 13.33
C LYS A 286 4.90 -11.20 11.88
N VAL A 287 6.12 -11.56 11.46
CA VAL A 287 6.63 -11.35 10.10
C VAL A 287 5.71 -12.01 9.05
N LEU A 288 5.34 -13.28 9.25
CA LEU A 288 4.47 -13.99 8.33
C LEU A 288 3.07 -13.35 8.22
N ARG A 289 2.49 -12.93 9.35
CA ARG A 289 1.21 -12.21 9.34
C ARG A 289 1.30 -10.90 8.57
N GLU A 290 2.37 -10.12 8.77
CA GLU A 290 2.54 -8.85 8.08
C GLU A 290 2.80 -9.02 6.59
N LEU A 291 3.53 -10.06 6.17
CA LEU A 291 3.71 -10.42 4.77
C LEU A 291 2.39 -10.86 4.11
N ILE A 292 1.51 -11.57 4.83
CA ILE A 292 0.17 -11.90 4.36
C ILE A 292 -0.68 -10.64 4.21
N ASN A 293 -0.68 -9.76 5.20
CA ASN A 293 -1.43 -8.52 5.16
C ASN A 293 -1.04 -7.59 4.00
N CYS A 294 0.19 -7.74 3.49
CA CYS A 294 0.70 -6.99 2.34
C CYS A 294 0.64 -7.76 1.01
N ASP A 295 -0.02 -8.92 0.95
CA ASP A 295 -0.15 -9.79 -0.23
C ASP A 295 1.19 -10.30 -0.83
N PHE A 296 2.27 -10.29 -0.05
CA PHE A 296 3.51 -10.93 -0.50
C PHE A 296 3.45 -12.46 -0.38
N VAL A 297 2.78 -12.92 0.66
CA VAL A 297 2.69 -14.33 1.02
C VAL A 297 1.23 -14.71 1.24
N ARG A 298 0.82 -15.86 0.74
CA ARG A 298 -0.44 -16.47 1.14
C ARG A 298 -0.22 -17.59 2.16
N GLY A 299 -1.14 -17.69 3.12
CA GLY A 299 -1.23 -18.84 4.00
C GLY A 299 -2.36 -19.75 3.55
N TYR A 300 -2.11 -21.04 3.38
CA TYR A 300 -3.14 -22.01 3.04
C TYR A 300 -2.95 -23.33 3.78
N ASN A 301 -3.99 -24.14 3.76
CA ASN A 301 -4.02 -25.39 4.47
C ASN A 301 -4.30 -26.53 3.49
N THR A 302 -3.62 -27.67 3.66
CA THR A 302 -3.72 -28.81 2.74
C THR A 302 -4.86 -29.77 3.03
N ARG A 303 -5.60 -29.59 4.14
CA ARG A 303 -6.71 -30.51 4.56
C ARG A 303 -7.89 -29.71 5.10
N GLU A 304 -9.10 -30.17 4.80
CA GLU A 304 -10.39 -29.59 5.24
C GLU A 304 -10.69 -29.69 6.75
N LYS A 305 -9.86 -30.35 7.56
CA LYS A 305 -10.06 -30.49 9.00
C LYS A 305 -9.62 -29.23 9.75
N LYS A 306 -10.36 -28.87 10.83
CA LYS A 306 -10.04 -27.77 11.77
C LYS A 306 -8.53 -27.73 12.05
N ILE A 307 -7.82 -26.79 11.43
CA ILE A 307 -6.37 -26.80 11.34
C ILE A 307 -5.82 -25.91 12.43
N LYS A 308 -4.86 -26.44 13.15
CA LYS A 308 -4.04 -25.64 14.05
C LYS A 308 -3.14 -24.73 13.19
N GLN A 309 -3.01 -23.48 13.54
CA GLN A 309 -2.17 -22.47 12.85
C GLN A 309 -0.74 -22.96 12.57
N LYS A 310 -0.25 -23.95 13.32
CA LYS A 310 1.07 -24.58 13.15
C LYS A 310 1.23 -25.42 11.85
N ASP A 311 0.11 -25.82 11.23
CA ASP A 311 0.11 -26.69 10.04
C ASP A 311 -0.16 -25.89 8.75
N GLN A 312 -0.23 -24.56 8.85
CA GLN A 312 -0.41 -23.66 7.72
C GLN A 312 0.86 -23.62 6.85
N ILE A 313 0.67 -23.68 5.55
CA ILE A 313 1.74 -23.53 4.55
C ILE A 313 1.75 -22.08 4.08
N TYR A 314 2.93 -21.48 4.06
CA TYR A 314 3.18 -20.12 3.60
C TYR A 314 3.86 -20.19 2.24
N GLN A 315 3.32 -19.48 1.27
CA GLN A 315 3.83 -19.46 -0.11
C GLN A 315 3.97 -18.03 -0.60
N LEU A 316 5.10 -17.71 -1.21
CA LEU A 316 5.33 -16.44 -1.88
C LEU A 316 4.42 -16.35 -3.11
N THR A 317 3.69 -15.24 -3.23
CA THR A 317 2.69 -15.01 -4.31
C THR A 317 2.94 -13.73 -5.09
N ASP A 318 3.72 -12.79 -4.56
CA ASP A 318 4.03 -11.55 -5.27
C ASP A 318 4.85 -11.81 -6.53
N LEU A 319 4.25 -11.56 -7.68
CA LEU A 319 4.83 -11.89 -9.00
C LEU A 319 6.12 -11.12 -9.26
N TYR A 320 6.18 -9.83 -8.89
CA TYR A 320 7.41 -9.04 -9.01
C TYR A 320 8.55 -9.65 -8.20
N THR A 321 8.30 -10.00 -6.95
CA THR A 321 9.30 -10.61 -6.07
C THR A 321 9.72 -12.00 -6.57
N LEU A 322 8.76 -12.81 -7.03
CA LEU A 322 9.06 -14.13 -7.62
C LEU A 322 9.95 -14.00 -8.85
N PHE A 323 9.64 -13.06 -9.73
CA PHE A 323 10.47 -12.80 -10.90
C PHE A 323 11.86 -12.33 -10.50
N TYR A 324 11.94 -11.33 -9.61
CA TYR A 324 13.21 -10.79 -9.12
C TYR A 324 14.10 -11.88 -8.51
N MET A 325 13.55 -12.70 -7.62
CA MET A 325 14.28 -13.80 -6.99
C MET A 325 14.74 -14.88 -7.96
N SER A 326 13.99 -15.10 -9.04
CA SER A 326 14.27 -16.15 -10.02
C SER A 326 15.34 -15.74 -11.04
N PHE A 327 15.43 -14.44 -11.39
CA PHE A 327 16.21 -14.00 -12.55
C PHE A 327 17.17 -12.84 -12.27
N CYS A 328 16.94 -12.02 -11.23
CA CYS A 328 17.76 -10.85 -10.95
C CYS A 328 18.85 -11.17 -9.90
N HIS A 329 19.73 -12.14 -10.19
CA HIS A 329 20.79 -12.52 -9.25
C HIS A 329 21.91 -11.47 -9.21
N PRO A 330 22.59 -11.31 -8.03
CA PRO A 330 23.85 -10.58 -7.96
C PRO A 330 24.87 -11.21 -8.91
N GLY A 331 25.35 -10.46 -9.90
CA GLY A 331 26.32 -10.94 -10.89
C GLY A 331 25.79 -11.12 -12.31
N THR A 332 24.49 -10.96 -12.56
CA THR A 332 23.96 -10.87 -13.93
C THR A 332 24.44 -9.55 -14.55
N THR A 333 25.40 -9.65 -15.46
CA THR A 333 25.98 -8.50 -16.20
C THR A 333 25.39 -8.31 -17.58
N ASP A 334 24.64 -9.29 -18.08
CA ASP A 334 23.96 -9.23 -19.38
C ASP A 334 22.75 -8.31 -19.32
N VAL A 335 22.85 -7.15 -19.95
CA VAL A 335 21.80 -6.12 -19.99
C VAL A 335 20.61 -6.51 -20.88
N ALA A 336 20.77 -7.50 -21.76
CA ALA A 336 19.73 -8.08 -22.60
C ALA A 336 19.39 -9.53 -22.16
N TYR A 337 19.55 -9.81 -20.88
CA TYR A 337 19.42 -11.16 -20.33
C TYR A 337 18.09 -11.82 -20.66
N TRP A 338 16.98 -11.07 -20.51
CA TRP A 338 15.65 -11.62 -20.75
C TRP A 338 15.39 -11.91 -22.21
N THR A 339 15.79 -10.99 -23.10
CA THR A 339 15.73 -11.21 -24.57
C THR A 339 16.52 -12.46 -24.97
N HIS A 340 17.71 -12.64 -24.43
CA HIS A 340 18.54 -13.82 -24.72
C HIS A 340 17.94 -15.11 -24.17
N GLN A 341 17.25 -15.09 -23.03
CA GLN A 341 16.59 -16.28 -22.49
C GLN A 341 15.35 -16.69 -23.27
N MET A 342 14.53 -15.71 -23.65
CA MET A 342 13.29 -15.96 -24.41
C MET A 342 13.55 -16.36 -25.87
N GLY A 343 14.67 -15.93 -26.45
CA GLY A 343 15.11 -16.30 -27.80
C GLY A 343 15.73 -17.69 -27.91
N LYS A 344 16.01 -18.39 -26.80
CA LYS A 344 16.54 -19.74 -26.84
C LYS A 344 15.41 -20.75 -27.11
N PRO A 345 15.59 -21.69 -28.07
CA PRO A 345 14.62 -22.78 -28.24
C PRO A 345 14.57 -23.57 -26.93
N ARG A 346 13.37 -23.80 -26.42
CA ARG A 346 13.17 -24.65 -25.24
C ARG A 346 13.71 -26.05 -25.56
N GLN A 347 14.82 -26.44 -24.98
CA GLN A 347 15.22 -27.82 -24.95
C GLN A 347 14.17 -28.55 -24.07
N ASN A 348 13.38 -29.40 -24.71
CA ASN A 348 12.45 -30.29 -24.01
C ASN A 348 13.28 -31.22 -23.11
N THR A 349 13.28 -30.97 -21.82
CA THR A 349 13.71 -31.92 -20.79
C THR A 349 12.49 -32.45 -20.08
#